data_cf9bcd6847fe3ee8b500170a0b22f64c
#
_entry.id   cf9bcd6847fe3ee8b500170a0b22f64c
#
_cell.length_a   1.000
_cell.length_b   1.000
_cell.length_c   1.000
_cell.angle_alpha   90.00
_cell.angle_beta   90.00
_cell.angle_gamma   90.00
#
_symmetry.space_group_name_H-M   'P 1'
#
loop_
_entity.id
_entity.type
_entity.pdbx_description
1 polymer ?
#
loop_
_entity_poly.entity_id
_entity_poly.type
_entity_poly.pdbx_seq_one_letter_code
_entity_poly.pdbx_strand_id
1 'polypeptide(L)'
;VFGQKSTGAAQFPELTPDVRGVGMGNSGVAATANAFSIYRNAAKSIFSTQKAEIGYSFTPWLRELSKGSNLHGVAGYWNLDEKQGITAGFRWFNHSETNIWDKEGNDAGTFTPKNWSVDVGYARKLTDDLSVGATARFIRSDMSGLDKDDVANAVAFDLGLYYRRNFENWEQSQWAVGLQASNFGTKIDYGYGKYDQASKVAAGGMIDHVFTDKHRLQGTLDVACQVLPNTNWGGSVGVEYTLLQIVAIRGGYHYGEQDNKLQRYGTLGCGVGCHHIKADFAYLIPEKDSLLKNTWQVALSIDLGLFKR
;
A
#
# COMPACT_ATOMS: atom_id res chain seq x y z
N VAL A 1 16.69 9.15 25.92
CA VAL A 1 15.75 10.17 25.45
C VAL A 1 16.04 10.37 23.98
N PHE A 2 15.36 9.63 23.11
CA PHE A 2 15.47 9.82 21.67
C PHE A 2 14.38 10.83 21.29
N GLY A 3 14.78 12.08 21.03
CA GLY A 3 13.93 13.07 20.39
C GLY A 3 13.64 12.67 18.96
N GLN A 4 12.69 11.76 18.77
CA GLN A 4 12.04 11.60 17.47
C GLN A 4 11.20 12.86 17.26
N LYS A 5 11.50 13.63 16.21
CA LYS A 5 10.50 14.54 15.63
C LYS A 5 9.25 13.71 15.40
N SER A 6 8.15 14.13 16.02
CA SER A 6 6.84 13.45 15.96
C SER A 6 6.48 13.19 14.50
N THR A 7 6.78 12.00 14.02
CA THR A 7 6.11 11.43 12.86
C THR A 7 4.69 11.13 13.32
N GLY A 8 3.69 11.62 12.60
CA GLY A 8 2.28 11.62 13.01
C GLY A 8 1.79 10.32 13.67
N ALA A 9 0.81 10.43 14.52
CA ALA A 9 0.15 9.30 15.15
C ALA A 9 -0.47 8.40 14.08
N ALA A 10 -0.51 7.08 14.33
CA ALA A 10 -1.02 6.06 13.43
C ALA A 10 -0.33 6.05 12.05
N GLN A 11 0.95 5.73 12.01
CA GLN A 11 1.70 5.53 10.76
C GLN A 11 1.25 4.30 9.97
N PHE A 12 0.46 3.39 10.57
CA PHE A 12 0.05 2.16 9.89
C PHE A 12 -0.69 2.36 8.56
N PRO A 13 -1.43 3.46 8.29
CA PRO A 13 -2.02 3.71 6.98
C PRO A 13 -1.00 3.95 5.86
N GLU A 14 0.26 4.26 6.19
CA GLU A 14 1.35 4.37 5.22
C GLU A 14 1.91 2.99 4.82
N LEU A 15 1.71 1.98 5.67
CA LEU A 15 2.11 0.62 5.37
C LEU A 15 1.17 0.04 4.32
N THR A 16 1.73 -0.25 3.17
CA THR A 16 0.94 -0.81 2.08
C THR A 16 0.89 -2.33 2.13
N PRO A 17 -0.29 -2.94 2.01
CA PRO A 17 -0.42 -4.38 1.86
C PRO A 17 -0.19 -4.87 0.41
N ASP A 18 0.17 -3.98 -0.52
CA ASP A 18 0.45 -4.31 -1.92
C ASP A 18 1.85 -4.91 -2.08
N VAL A 19 1.97 -6.21 -1.86
CA VAL A 19 3.24 -6.96 -1.91
C VAL A 19 3.91 -6.88 -3.28
N ARG A 20 3.13 -6.87 -4.37
CA ARG A 20 3.67 -6.69 -5.72
C ARG A 20 4.36 -5.34 -5.87
N GLY A 21 3.69 -4.26 -5.47
CA GLY A 21 4.27 -2.91 -5.54
C GLY A 21 5.47 -2.75 -4.60
N VAL A 22 5.45 -3.39 -3.43
CA VAL A 22 6.61 -3.40 -2.52
C VAL A 22 7.80 -4.10 -3.16
N GLY A 23 7.61 -5.25 -3.82
CA GLY A 23 8.68 -5.93 -4.58
C GLY A 23 9.27 -5.09 -5.72
N MET A 24 8.56 -4.05 -6.16
CA MET A 24 8.97 -3.08 -7.19
C MET A 24 9.42 -1.74 -6.56
N GLY A 25 10.17 -1.76 -5.46
CA GLY A 25 10.66 -0.55 -4.81
C GLY A 25 9.57 0.28 -4.14
N ASN A 26 8.46 -0.32 -3.76
CA ASN A 26 7.28 0.38 -3.23
C ASN A 26 6.60 1.34 -4.22
N SER A 27 6.78 1.12 -5.52
CA SER A 27 6.11 1.85 -6.60
C SER A 27 4.74 1.24 -6.91
N GLY A 28 3.86 1.98 -7.55
CA GLY A 28 2.57 1.41 -7.92
C GLY A 28 1.45 2.40 -8.21
N VAL A 29 1.69 3.71 -8.20
CA VAL A 29 0.66 4.72 -8.50
C VAL A 29 0.11 4.53 -9.92
N ALA A 30 0.99 4.23 -10.88
CA ALA A 30 0.62 3.97 -12.28
C ALA A 30 0.75 2.49 -12.70
N ALA A 31 1.25 1.58 -11.85
CA ALA A 31 1.35 0.15 -12.18
C ALA A 31 -0.02 -0.45 -12.54
N THR A 32 -0.02 -1.53 -13.31
CA THR A 32 -1.25 -2.26 -13.65
C THR A 32 -2.04 -2.66 -12.41
N ALA A 33 -3.37 -2.72 -12.54
CA ALA A 33 -4.28 -3.01 -11.43
C ALA A 33 -4.04 -4.39 -10.80
N ASN A 34 -4.28 -4.48 -9.49
CA ASN A 34 -4.32 -5.71 -8.69
C ASN A 34 -5.34 -5.55 -7.55
N ALA A 35 -5.56 -6.59 -6.75
CA ALA A 35 -6.49 -6.56 -5.62
C ALA A 35 -6.25 -5.38 -4.65
N PHE A 36 -4.99 -4.97 -4.46
CA PHE A 36 -4.59 -3.91 -3.53
C PHE A 36 -4.57 -2.49 -4.14
N SER A 37 -5.15 -2.31 -5.31
CA SER A 37 -5.17 -1.02 -6.02
C SER A 37 -5.74 0.14 -5.20
N ILE A 38 -6.69 -0.13 -4.29
CA ILE A 38 -7.30 0.86 -3.40
C ILE A 38 -6.27 1.62 -2.55
N TYR A 39 -5.14 0.99 -2.20
CA TYR A 39 -4.08 1.58 -1.37
C TYR A 39 -3.02 2.35 -2.18
N ARG A 40 -3.06 2.24 -3.50
CA ARG A 40 -2.11 2.92 -4.41
C ARG A 40 -2.79 3.98 -5.25
N ASN A 41 -3.81 3.59 -5.99
CA ASN A 41 -4.64 4.45 -6.83
C ASN A 41 -5.88 3.65 -7.24
N ALA A 42 -7.02 3.94 -6.62
CA ALA A 42 -8.26 3.24 -6.89
C ALA A 42 -8.72 3.39 -8.36
N ALA A 43 -8.37 4.52 -9.02
CA ALA A 43 -8.75 4.81 -10.39
C ALA A 43 -8.28 3.75 -11.39
N LYS A 44 -7.14 3.08 -11.14
CA LYS A 44 -6.60 2.06 -12.05
C LYS A 44 -7.40 0.76 -12.07
N SER A 45 -8.18 0.46 -11.01
CA SER A 45 -8.91 -0.81 -10.88
C SER A 45 -9.87 -1.08 -12.04
N ILE A 46 -10.49 -0.03 -12.59
CA ILE A 46 -11.43 -0.15 -13.72
C ILE A 46 -10.76 -0.58 -15.03
N PHE A 47 -9.44 -0.49 -15.13
CA PHE A 47 -8.67 -0.96 -16.28
C PHE A 47 -8.18 -2.40 -16.13
N SER A 48 -8.53 -3.08 -15.06
CA SER A 48 -8.24 -4.51 -14.94
C SER A 48 -8.96 -5.30 -16.05
N THR A 49 -8.27 -6.33 -16.55
CA THR A 49 -8.86 -7.31 -17.47
C THR A 49 -9.83 -8.25 -16.75
N GLN A 50 -9.70 -8.38 -15.45
CA GLN A 50 -10.57 -9.21 -14.61
C GLN A 50 -11.73 -8.38 -14.08
N LYS A 51 -12.91 -9.00 -13.97
CA LYS A 51 -14.10 -8.34 -13.42
C LYS A 51 -13.98 -8.07 -11.93
N ALA A 52 -13.38 -9.00 -11.19
CA ALA A 52 -13.18 -8.87 -9.76
C ALA A 52 -11.94 -9.64 -9.30
N GLU A 53 -11.25 -9.13 -8.32
CA GLU A 53 -10.12 -9.77 -7.65
C GLU A 53 -10.17 -9.44 -6.15
N ILE A 54 -9.86 -10.42 -5.31
CA ILE A 54 -9.69 -10.27 -3.86
C ILE A 54 -8.32 -10.78 -3.47
N GLY A 55 -7.67 -10.12 -2.53
CA GLY A 55 -6.37 -10.51 -2.03
C GLY A 55 -6.26 -10.37 -0.52
N TYR A 56 -5.44 -11.21 0.08
CA TYR A 56 -4.98 -11.13 1.46
C TYR A 56 -3.47 -10.98 1.49
N SER A 57 -2.96 -10.14 2.37
CA SER A 57 -1.52 -9.97 2.58
C SER A 57 -1.16 -10.02 4.06
N PHE A 58 0.06 -10.44 4.32
CA PHE A 58 0.66 -10.50 5.64
C PHE A 58 2.07 -9.91 5.62
N THR A 59 2.35 -9.02 6.57
CA THR A 59 3.65 -8.34 6.73
C THR A 59 4.06 -8.35 8.19
N PRO A 60 5.07 -9.12 8.60
CA PRO A 60 5.73 -8.90 9.88
C PRO A 60 6.53 -7.61 9.82
N TRP A 61 6.28 -6.71 10.78
CA TRP A 61 6.81 -5.36 10.76
C TRP A 61 7.83 -5.12 11.87
N LEU A 62 8.96 -4.48 11.53
CA LEU A 62 10.02 -4.08 12.47
C LEU A 62 10.48 -5.23 13.40
N ARG A 63 10.74 -6.41 12.86
CA ARG A 63 11.04 -7.62 13.64
C ARG A 63 12.26 -7.49 14.56
N GLU A 64 13.22 -6.67 14.20
CA GLU A 64 14.41 -6.40 15.03
C GLU A 64 14.06 -5.58 16.29
N LEU A 65 13.07 -4.70 16.20
CA LEU A 65 12.64 -3.84 17.28
C LEU A 65 11.49 -4.45 18.08
N SER A 66 10.62 -5.22 17.42
CA SER A 66 9.30 -5.55 17.93
C SER A 66 8.85 -6.92 17.40
N LYS A 67 9.08 -7.98 18.19
CA LYS A 67 8.78 -9.37 17.81
C LYS A 67 7.30 -9.72 17.78
N GLY A 68 6.38 -8.81 17.60
CA GLY A 68 4.93 -9.11 17.60
C GLY A 68 4.13 -8.23 16.65
N SER A 69 4.77 -7.23 16.04
CA SER A 69 4.07 -6.29 15.18
C SER A 69 3.83 -6.91 13.79
N ASN A 70 2.56 -6.94 13.38
CA ASN A 70 2.16 -7.51 12.11
C ASN A 70 1.06 -6.67 11.46
N LEU A 71 1.16 -6.51 10.13
CA LEU A 71 0.10 -5.95 9.29
C LEU A 71 -0.60 -7.08 8.53
N HIS A 72 -1.91 -7.12 8.62
CA HIS A 72 -2.79 -7.92 7.79
C HIS A 72 -3.58 -6.99 6.88
N GLY A 73 -3.71 -7.34 5.62
CA GLY A 73 -4.48 -6.59 4.65
C GLY A 73 -5.38 -7.50 3.83
N VAL A 74 -6.65 -7.14 3.73
CA VAL A 74 -7.57 -7.71 2.75
C VAL A 74 -8.02 -6.59 1.84
N ALA A 75 -8.02 -6.80 0.54
CA ALA A 75 -8.54 -5.81 -0.39
C ALA A 75 -9.05 -6.48 -1.66
N GLY A 76 -9.87 -5.75 -2.39
CA GLY A 76 -10.37 -6.21 -3.67
C GLY A 76 -11.05 -5.10 -4.45
N TYR A 77 -11.38 -5.44 -5.67
CA TYR A 77 -12.19 -4.61 -6.55
C TYR A 77 -13.24 -5.46 -7.27
N TRP A 78 -14.33 -4.79 -7.65
CA TRP A 78 -15.35 -5.33 -8.52
C TRP A 78 -15.74 -4.28 -9.56
N ASN A 79 -15.47 -4.56 -10.82
CA ASN A 79 -15.88 -3.73 -11.94
C ASN A 79 -17.35 -4.06 -12.27
N LEU A 80 -18.24 -3.12 -11.96
CA LEU A 80 -19.69 -3.27 -12.15
C LEU A 80 -20.02 -3.37 -13.63
N ASP A 81 -19.40 -2.50 -14.41
CA ASP A 81 -19.44 -2.47 -15.87
C ASP A 81 -18.09 -2.04 -16.45
N GLU A 82 -18.04 -1.65 -17.74
CA GLU A 82 -16.80 -1.21 -18.40
C GLU A 82 -16.33 0.19 -17.97
N LYS A 83 -17.21 0.96 -17.31
CA LYS A 83 -16.98 2.38 -16.99
C LYS A 83 -16.85 2.64 -15.50
N GLN A 84 -17.31 1.75 -14.64
CA GLN A 84 -17.32 1.98 -13.20
C GLN A 84 -17.09 0.70 -12.40
N GLY A 85 -16.44 0.87 -11.26
CA GLY A 85 -16.11 -0.19 -10.34
C GLY A 85 -16.04 0.29 -8.90
N ILE A 86 -16.15 -0.63 -7.99
CA ILE A 86 -15.99 -0.42 -6.56
C ILE A 86 -14.73 -1.11 -6.07
N THR A 87 -14.10 -0.56 -5.06
CA THR A 87 -12.96 -1.16 -4.36
C THR A 87 -13.27 -1.18 -2.87
N ALA A 88 -12.78 -2.18 -2.17
CA ALA A 88 -12.89 -2.27 -0.73
C ALA A 88 -11.58 -2.78 -0.12
N GLY A 89 -11.32 -2.40 1.12
CA GLY A 89 -10.13 -2.82 1.83
C GLY A 89 -10.34 -2.83 3.34
N PHE A 90 -9.59 -3.70 4.00
CA PHE A 90 -9.49 -3.78 5.44
C PHE A 90 -8.03 -4.01 5.81
N ARG A 91 -7.52 -3.21 6.75
CA ARG A 91 -6.18 -3.38 7.32
C ARG A 91 -6.29 -3.53 8.83
N TRP A 92 -5.51 -4.46 9.34
CA TRP A 92 -5.37 -4.69 10.77
C TRP A 92 -3.89 -4.72 11.13
N PHE A 93 -3.49 -3.85 12.04
CA PHE A 93 -2.12 -3.79 12.54
C PHE A 93 -2.10 -4.08 14.03
N ASN A 94 -1.43 -5.17 14.41
CA ASN A 94 -1.09 -5.47 15.78
C ASN A 94 0.28 -4.90 16.11
N HIS A 95 0.39 -4.22 17.23
CA HIS A 95 1.69 -3.92 17.82
C HIS A 95 2.18 -5.09 18.67
N SER A 96 3.42 -5.02 19.14
CA SER A 96 3.88 -5.93 20.18
C SER A 96 3.18 -5.65 21.50
N GLU A 97 3.11 -6.69 22.28
CA GLU A 97 2.73 -6.58 23.69
C GLU A 97 3.66 -5.61 24.43
N THR A 98 3.08 -4.74 25.25
CA THR A 98 3.77 -3.72 26.03
C THR A 98 3.36 -3.86 27.49
N ASN A 99 4.32 -3.83 28.41
CA ASN A 99 4.03 -3.82 29.84
C ASN A 99 3.42 -2.48 30.25
N ILE A 100 2.43 -2.54 31.10
CA ILE A 100 1.77 -1.38 31.70
C ILE A 100 2.25 -1.24 33.13
N TRP A 101 2.52 0.00 33.53
CA TRP A 101 2.90 0.35 34.87
C TRP A 101 1.86 1.31 35.45
N ASP A 102 1.44 1.09 36.69
CA ASP A 102 0.55 2.01 37.39
C ASP A 102 1.27 3.30 37.76
N LYS A 103 0.55 4.27 38.37
CA LYS A 103 1.11 5.56 38.76
C LYS A 103 2.15 5.45 39.89
N GLU A 104 2.10 4.36 40.62
CA GLU A 104 2.99 3.99 41.72
C GLU A 104 4.24 3.23 41.24
N GLY A 105 4.29 2.85 39.93
CA GLY A 105 5.40 2.12 39.32
C GLY A 105 5.32 0.60 39.47
N ASN A 106 4.17 0.04 39.86
CA ASN A 106 3.95 -1.41 39.92
C ASN A 106 3.53 -1.95 38.56
N ASP A 107 3.82 -3.23 38.34
CA ASP A 107 3.35 -3.93 37.13
C ASP A 107 1.82 -4.05 37.16
N ALA A 108 1.17 -3.43 36.20
CA ALA A 108 -0.28 -3.44 36.02
C ALA A 108 -0.75 -4.40 34.89
N GLY A 109 0.18 -5.23 34.40
CA GLY A 109 -0.10 -6.22 33.35
C GLY A 109 0.43 -5.81 31.98
N THR A 110 -0.10 -6.45 30.94
CA THR A 110 0.32 -6.22 29.56
C THR A 110 -0.84 -5.77 28.69
N PHE A 111 -0.52 -5.03 27.64
CA PHE A 111 -1.48 -4.55 26.64
C PHE A 111 -0.89 -4.68 25.24
N THR A 112 -1.74 -5.03 24.28
CA THR A 112 -1.37 -5.08 22.86
C THR A 112 -2.15 -4.01 22.08
N PRO A 113 -1.51 -2.87 21.73
CA PRO A 113 -2.17 -1.85 20.90
C PRO A 113 -2.60 -2.41 19.55
N LYS A 114 -3.74 -1.93 19.04
CA LYS A 114 -4.34 -2.39 17.79
C LYS A 114 -4.82 -1.22 16.97
N ASN A 115 -4.48 -1.23 15.70
CA ASN A 115 -5.00 -0.27 14.74
C ASN A 115 -5.71 -1.02 13.61
N TRP A 116 -6.81 -0.47 13.11
CA TRP A 116 -7.45 -1.01 11.93
C TRP A 116 -8.08 0.10 11.09
N SER A 117 -8.26 -0.19 9.81
CA SER A 117 -9.00 0.67 8.90
C SER A 117 -9.93 -0.13 8.00
N VAL A 118 -11.05 0.49 7.66
CA VAL A 118 -11.95 0.07 6.59
C VAL A 118 -11.90 1.11 5.51
N ASP A 119 -11.71 0.67 4.28
CA ASP A 119 -11.56 1.50 3.10
C ASP A 119 -12.64 1.12 2.07
N VAL A 120 -13.35 2.10 1.52
CA VAL A 120 -14.31 1.91 0.42
C VAL A 120 -14.02 2.93 -0.66
N GLY A 121 -13.89 2.46 -1.90
CA GLY A 121 -13.57 3.32 -3.02
C GLY A 121 -14.48 3.08 -4.23
N TYR A 122 -14.55 4.08 -5.07
CA TYR A 122 -15.25 4.07 -6.33
C TYR A 122 -14.35 4.59 -7.44
N ALA A 123 -14.35 3.92 -8.57
CA ALA A 123 -13.59 4.30 -9.76
C ALA A 123 -14.50 4.43 -10.97
N ARG A 124 -14.25 5.42 -11.82
CA ARG A 124 -15.02 5.68 -13.02
C ARG A 124 -14.14 6.11 -14.18
N LYS A 125 -14.32 5.51 -15.34
CA LYS A 125 -13.77 6.02 -16.60
C LYS A 125 -14.51 7.28 -17.03
N LEU A 126 -13.76 8.32 -17.32
CA LEU A 126 -14.24 9.57 -17.91
C LEU A 126 -14.17 9.47 -19.44
N THR A 127 -13.12 8.82 -19.95
CA THR A 127 -12.93 8.44 -21.36
C THR A 127 -12.44 6.99 -21.41
N ASP A 128 -12.19 6.46 -22.58
CA ASP A 128 -11.65 5.09 -22.75
C ASP A 128 -10.25 4.95 -22.10
N ASP A 129 -9.48 6.04 -22.06
CA ASP A 129 -8.10 6.07 -21.57
C ASP A 129 -7.95 6.68 -20.17
N LEU A 130 -8.92 7.50 -19.69
CA LEU A 130 -8.85 8.27 -18.46
C LEU A 130 -9.88 7.82 -17.43
N SER A 131 -9.45 7.60 -16.20
CA SER A 131 -10.33 7.33 -15.06
C SER A 131 -10.01 8.21 -13.86
N VAL A 132 -11.02 8.36 -13.00
CA VAL A 132 -10.92 8.97 -11.68
C VAL A 132 -11.32 7.95 -10.62
N GLY A 133 -10.78 8.08 -9.41
CA GLY A 133 -11.14 7.26 -8.28
C GLY A 133 -11.16 8.07 -7.00
N ALA A 134 -12.06 7.73 -6.10
CA ALA A 134 -12.12 8.28 -4.76
C ALA A 134 -12.24 7.15 -3.75
N THR A 135 -11.59 7.30 -2.60
CA THR A 135 -11.64 6.33 -1.49
C THR A 135 -11.95 7.08 -0.20
N ALA A 136 -12.89 6.56 0.59
CA ALA A 136 -13.13 6.98 1.95
C ALA A 136 -12.59 5.90 2.90
N ARG A 137 -11.93 6.33 3.96
CA ARG A 137 -11.27 5.47 4.94
C ARG A 137 -11.70 5.84 6.33
N PHE A 138 -12.15 4.86 7.10
CA PHE A 138 -12.32 4.98 8.55
C PHE A 138 -11.15 4.29 9.25
N ILE A 139 -10.56 4.98 10.22
CA ILE A 139 -9.41 4.52 10.99
C ILE A 139 -9.80 4.47 12.46
N ARG A 140 -9.49 3.37 13.13
CA ARG A 140 -9.54 3.25 14.58
C ARG A 140 -8.19 2.83 15.11
N SER A 141 -7.69 3.59 16.06
CA SER A 141 -6.44 3.34 16.76
C SER A 141 -6.73 3.16 18.24
N ASP A 142 -6.46 1.98 18.75
CA ASP A 142 -6.62 1.64 20.15
C ASP A 142 -5.22 1.51 20.77
N MET A 143 -4.83 2.53 21.50
CA MET A 143 -3.57 2.63 22.25
C MET A 143 -3.83 2.60 23.76
N SER A 144 -5.08 2.29 24.18
CA SER A 144 -5.49 2.29 25.56
C SER A 144 -4.80 1.17 26.34
N GLY A 145 -4.04 1.54 27.34
CA GLY A 145 -3.50 0.62 28.35
C GLY A 145 -4.45 0.53 29.54
N LEU A 146 -4.18 1.33 30.58
CA LEU A 146 -5.01 1.41 31.79
C LEU A 146 -6.23 2.34 31.60
N ASP A 147 -6.08 3.40 30.84
CA ASP A 147 -7.14 4.37 30.59
C ASP A 147 -7.87 4.05 29.28
N LYS A 148 -9.20 3.82 29.34
CA LYS A 148 -10.01 3.50 28.18
C LYS A 148 -10.18 4.68 27.19
N ASP A 149 -9.64 5.84 27.51
CA ASP A 149 -9.82 7.07 26.74
C ASP A 149 -8.81 7.22 25.59
N ASP A 150 -7.80 6.33 25.50
CA ASP A 150 -6.76 6.38 24.47
C ASP A 150 -7.20 5.69 23.14
N VAL A 151 -8.48 5.67 22.85
CA VAL A 151 -9.02 5.17 21.60
C VAL A 151 -9.37 6.33 20.67
N ALA A 152 -8.68 6.40 19.56
CA ALA A 152 -8.89 7.45 18.57
C ALA A 152 -9.60 6.92 17.32
N ASN A 153 -10.49 7.74 16.76
CA ASN A 153 -11.13 7.50 15.47
C ASN A 153 -10.81 8.65 14.52
N ALA A 154 -10.60 8.33 13.25
CA ALA A 154 -10.36 9.32 12.22
C ALA A 154 -10.97 8.89 10.88
N VAL A 155 -11.19 9.87 10.02
CA VAL A 155 -11.63 9.66 8.64
C VAL A 155 -10.60 10.26 7.71
N ALA A 156 -10.31 9.59 6.61
CA ALA A 156 -9.44 10.07 5.55
C ALA A 156 -10.08 9.83 4.17
N PHE A 157 -9.65 10.63 3.21
CA PHE A 157 -10.06 10.53 1.83
C PHE A 157 -8.84 10.47 0.93
N ASP A 158 -8.95 9.66 -0.12
CA ASP A 158 -7.97 9.59 -1.19
C ASP A 158 -8.66 9.93 -2.51
N LEU A 159 -7.93 10.62 -3.40
CA LEU A 159 -8.35 10.91 -4.76
C LEU A 159 -7.27 10.41 -5.72
N GLY A 160 -7.69 9.82 -6.83
CA GLY A 160 -6.81 9.29 -7.86
C GLY A 160 -7.23 9.67 -9.26
N LEU A 161 -6.24 9.89 -10.11
CA LEU A 161 -6.37 9.98 -11.56
C LEU A 161 -5.49 8.91 -12.18
N TYR A 162 -5.95 8.31 -13.26
CA TYR A 162 -5.19 7.31 -13.99
C TYR A 162 -5.48 7.43 -15.48
N TYR A 163 -4.43 7.61 -16.26
CA TYR A 163 -4.47 7.65 -17.73
C TYR A 163 -3.63 6.52 -18.27
N ARG A 164 -4.17 5.73 -19.20
CA ARG A 164 -3.50 4.60 -19.83
C ARG A 164 -3.77 4.58 -21.33
N ARG A 165 -2.73 4.31 -22.11
CA ARG A 165 -2.84 4.17 -23.55
C ARG A 165 -1.93 3.06 -24.06
N ASN A 166 -2.38 2.37 -25.11
CA ASN A 166 -1.56 1.40 -25.82
C ASN A 166 -0.56 2.13 -26.74
N PHE A 167 0.60 1.53 -26.94
CA PHE A 167 1.54 2.00 -27.97
C PHE A 167 1.01 1.68 -29.35
N GLU A 168 1.16 2.59 -30.31
CA GLU A 168 0.70 2.40 -31.68
C GLU A 168 1.52 1.34 -32.43
N ASN A 169 2.83 1.24 -32.12
CA ASN A 169 3.78 0.39 -32.86
C ASN A 169 4.13 -0.91 -32.09
N TRP A 170 3.64 -1.11 -30.88
CA TRP A 170 3.96 -2.27 -30.06
C TRP A 170 2.67 -2.94 -29.59
N GLU A 171 2.30 -4.00 -30.28
CA GLU A 171 1.09 -4.76 -29.93
C GLU A 171 1.09 -5.17 -28.47
N GLN A 172 -0.08 -5.09 -27.82
CA GLN A 172 -0.31 -5.44 -26.42
C GLN A 172 0.51 -4.66 -25.39
N SER A 173 1.37 -3.73 -25.84
CA SER A 173 2.18 -2.91 -24.95
C SER A 173 1.46 -1.61 -24.63
N GLN A 174 1.65 -1.11 -23.41
CA GLN A 174 0.94 0.06 -22.90
C GLN A 174 1.83 0.93 -22.02
N TRP A 175 1.47 2.18 -21.88
CA TRP A 175 2.01 3.08 -20.89
C TRP A 175 0.89 3.70 -20.07
N ALA A 176 1.21 4.14 -18.86
CA ALA A 176 0.27 4.81 -18.01
C ALA A 176 0.94 5.89 -17.18
N VAL A 177 0.14 6.88 -16.79
CA VAL A 177 0.49 7.86 -15.77
C VAL A 177 -0.63 7.91 -14.73
N GLY A 178 -0.26 8.15 -13.48
CA GLY A 178 -1.18 8.23 -12.37
C GLY A 178 -0.84 9.39 -11.44
N LEU A 179 -1.87 9.97 -10.86
CA LEU A 179 -1.76 10.92 -9.76
C LEU A 179 -2.60 10.40 -8.59
N GLN A 180 -2.11 10.62 -7.38
CA GLN A 180 -2.81 10.26 -6.16
C GLN A 180 -2.59 11.33 -5.09
N ALA A 181 -3.68 11.76 -4.44
CA ALA A 181 -3.66 12.45 -3.17
C ALA A 181 -4.28 11.50 -2.13
N SER A 182 -3.59 11.22 -1.03
CA SER A 182 -3.99 10.20 -0.07
C SER A 182 -3.88 10.66 1.39
N ASN A 183 -4.72 10.07 2.25
CA ASN A 183 -4.81 10.32 3.68
C ASN A 183 -5.16 11.77 4.07
N PHE A 184 -5.91 12.50 3.26
CA PHE A 184 -6.42 13.81 3.62
C PHE A 184 -7.69 13.65 4.46
N GLY A 185 -7.67 14.13 5.72
CA GLY A 185 -8.81 13.90 6.59
C GLY A 185 -8.69 14.56 7.95
N THR A 186 -9.43 14.03 8.93
CA THR A 186 -9.43 14.54 10.29
C THR A 186 -8.15 14.20 11.02
N LYS A 187 -7.80 15.02 12.04
CA LYS A 187 -6.73 14.66 12.97
C LYS A 187 -7.13 13.45 13.80
N ILE A 188 -6.15 12.67 14.21
CA ILE A 188 -6.31 11.57 15.16
C ILE A 188 -6.19 12.17 16.55
N ASP A 189 -7.28 12.08 17.32
CA ASP A 189 -7.41 12.68 18.67
C ASP A 189 -7.43 11.56 19.73
N TYR A 190 -6.38 11.48 20.51
CA TYR A 190 -6.25 10.54 21.63
C TYR A 190 -6.66 11.16 22.99
N GLY A 191 -7.30 12.34 23.00
CA GLY A 191 -7.65 13.04 24.21
C GLY A 191 -6.51 13.87 24.81
N TYR A 192 -5.32 13.33 24.88
CA TYR A 192 -4.11 14.04 25.31
C TYR A 192 -3.37 14.79 24.19
N GLY A 193 -3.73 14.56 22.92
CA GLY A 193 -3.10 15.22 21.77
C GLY A 193 -3.77 14.91 20.44
N LYS A 194 -3.73 15.90 19.53
CA LYS A 194 -4.24 15.79 18.16
C LYS A 194 -3.09 15.71 17.18
N TYR A 195 -3.10 14.67 16.36
CA TYR A 195 -2.02 14.38 15.43
C TYR A 195 -2.53 14.39 13.99
N ASP A 196 -1.76 15.00 13.09
CA ASP A 196 -2.08 14.97 11.66
C ASP A 196 -1.86 13.57 11.09
N GLN A 197 -2.71 13.18 10.15
CA GLN A 197 -2.47 11.99 9.34
C GLN A 197 -1.35 12.27 8.34
N ALA A 198 -0.61 11.23 7.97
CA ALA A 198 0.44 11.32 6.96
C ALA A 198 -0.16 11.49 5.56
N SER A 199 -0.58 12.73 5.26
CA SER A 199 -1.17 13.09 3.96
C SER A 199 -0.08 13.21 2.91
N LYS A 200 -0.34 12.64 1.73
CA LYS A 200 0.66 12.49 0.66
C LYS A 200 0.05 12.78 -0.71
N VAL A 201 0.85 13.41 -1.58
CA VAL A 201 0.58 13.52 -3.02
C VAL A 201 1.66 12.73 -3.75
N ALA A 202 1.27 11.94 -4.74
CA ALA A 202 2.18 11.13 -5.53
C ALA A 202 1.82 11.19 -7.01
N ALA A 203 2.84 11.13 -7.85
CA ALA A 203 2.74 10.97 -9.29
C ALA A 203 3.54 9.74 -9.70
N GLY A 204 3.04 8.98 -10.67
CA GLY A 204 3.72 7.80 -11.16
C GLY A 204 3.60 7.62 -12.66
N GLY A 205 4.57 6.93 -13.23
CA GLY A 205 4.60 6.50 -14.61
C GLY A 205 4.85 4.99 -14.73
N MET A 206 4.33 4.38 -15.77
CA MET A 206 4.51 2.97 -16.06
C MET A 206 4.68 2.75 -17.56
N ILE A 207 5.61 1.89 -17.90
CA ILE A 207 5.72 1.28 -19.24
C ILE A 207 5.58 -0.23 -19.06
N ASP A 208 4.76 -0.84 -19.87
CA ASP A 208 4.47 -2.26 -19.83
C ASP A 208 4.61 -2.82 -21.26
N HIS A 209 5.69 -3.53 -21.51
CA HIS A 209 6.07 -4.02 -22.81
C HIS A 209 5.94 -5.53 -22.88
N VAL A 210 5.18 -5.98 -23.88
CA VAL A 210 4.99 -7.39 -24.21
C VAL A 210 5.88 -7.73 -25.40
N PHE A 211 6.99 -8.44 -25.14
CA PHE A 211 7.89 -8.88 -26.19
C PHE A 211 7.30 -10.04 -27.01
N THR A 212 6.66 -10.94 -26.30
CA THR A 212 5.94 -12.11 -26.83
C THR A 212 4.87 -12.51 -25.84
N ASP A 213 3.97 -13.39 -26.20
CA ASP A 213 2.95 -13.94 -25.29
C ASP A 213 3.52 -14.57 -24.01
N LYS A 214 4.82 -14.90 -24.03
CA LYS A 214 5.53 -15.52 -22.91
C LYS A 214 6.39 -14.56 -22.09
N HIS A 215 6.73 -13.40 -22.64
CA HIS A 215 7.72 -12.49 -22.09
C HIS A 215 7.17 -11.07 -21.99
N ARG A 216 7.02 -10.56 -20.76
CA ARG A 216 6.51 -9.23 -20.47
C ARG A 216 7.43 -8.53 -19.49
N LEU A 217 7.69 -7.26 -19.70
CA LEU A 217 8.48 -6.40 -18.84
C LEU A 217 7.68 -5.16 -18.48
N GLN A 218 7.52 -4.89 -17.19
CA GLN A 218 6.91 -3.67 -16.68
C GLN A 218 7.94 -2.87 -15.90
N GLY A 219 8.11 -1.59 -16.25
CA GLY A 219 8.89 -0.62 -15.49
C GLY A 219 7.97 0.43 -14.87
N THR A 220 8.27 0.85 -13.64
CA THR A 220 7.51 1.87 -12.91
C THR A 220 8.43 2.89 -12.27
N LEU A 221 7.95 4.13 -12.20
CA LEU A 221 8.61 5.24 -11.50
C LEU A 221 7.54 6.05 -10.78
N ASP A 222 7.71 6.26 -9.47
CA ASP A 222 6.84 7.11 -8.66
C ASP A 222 7.66 8.19 -7.95
N VAL A 223 7.09 9.39 -7.84
CA VAL A 223 7.58 10.47 -6.98
C VAL A 223 6.45 10.85 -6.05
N ALA A 224 6.76 11.00 -4.77
CA ALA A 224 5.78 11.33 -3.74
C ALA A 224 6.29 12.45 -2.84
N CYS A 225 5.36 13.30 -2.42
CA CYS A 225 5.59 14.32 -1.42
C CYS A 225 4.60 14.09 -0.27
N GLN A 226 5.10 13.78 0.91
CA GLN A 226 4.32 13.88 2.13
C GLN A 226 4.11 15.36 2.43
N VAL A 227 2.88 15.77 2.67
CA VAL A 227 2.50 17.18 2.90
C VAL A 227 2.31 17.43 4.39
N LEU A 228 1.72 16.47 5.10
CA LEU A 228 1.46 16.53 6.54
C LEU A 228 2.00 15.27 7.23
N PRO A 229 2.45 15.35 8.49
CA PRO A 229 2.64 16.55 9.32
C PRO A 229 3.86 17.40 8.92
N ASN A 230 4.79 16.83 8.18
CA ASN A 230 6.01 17.49 7.72
C ASN A 230 6.22 17.20 6.24
N THR A 231 6.68 18.19 5.50
CA THR A 231 6.99 18.00 4.07
C THR A 231 8.22 17.12 3.93
N ASN A 232 8.07 16.05 3.13
CA ASN A 232 9.13 15.08 2.90
C ASN A 232 9.00 14.47 1.49
N TRP A 233 10.10 14.35 0.75
CA TRP A 233 10.09 13.83 -0.60
C TRP A 233 10.60 12.40 -0.66
N GLY A 234 10.00 11.62 -1.53
CA GLY A 234 10.44 10.26 -1.82
C GLY A 234 10.22 9.90 -3.26
N GLY A 235 10.93 8.88 -3.70
CA GLY A 235 10.80 8.32 -5.04
C GLY A 235 10.97 6.81 -5.02
N SER A 236 10.37 6.16 -5.99
CA SER A 236 10.42 4.70 -6.15
C SER A 236 10.64 4.35 -7.60
N VAL A 237 11.49 3.37 -7.85
CA VAL A 237 11.66 2.78 -9.17
C VAL A 237 11.56 1.27 -9.05
N GLY A 238 10.88 0.64 -10.01
CA GLY A 238 10.69 -0.80 -9.99
C GLY A 238 10.60 -1.41 -11.38
N VAL A 239 10.98 -2.67 -11.44
CA VAL A 239 10.88 -3.49 -12.64
C VAL A 239 10.27 -4.84 -12.28
N GLU A 240 9.37 -5.32 -13.12
CA GLU A 240 8.78 -6.65 -13.07
C GLU A 240 8.98 -7.34 -14.42
N TYR A 241 9.59 -8.50 -14.41
CA TYR A 241 9.64 -9.38 -15.57
C TYR A 241 8.73 -10.59 -15.33
N THR A 242 7.81 -10.83 -16.26
CA THR A 242 6.86 -11.94 -16.19
C THR A 242 7.14 -12.93 -17.31
N LEU A 243 7.30 -14.20 -16.93
CA LEU A 243 7.54 -15.34 -17.81
C LEU A 243 6.27 -16.21 -17.87
N LEU A 244 5.85 -16.55 -19.11
CA LEU A 244 4.70 -17.44 -19.41
C LEU A 244 3.38 -16.96 -18.77
N GLN A 245 3.30 -15.69 -18.35
CA GLN A 245 2.20 -15.14 -17.54
C GLN A 245 1.99 -15.89 -16.20
N ILE A 246 2.96 -16.68 -15.77
CA ILE A 246 2.90 -17.53 -14.59
C ILE A 246 3.88 -17.05 -13.51
N VAL A 247 5.13 -16.84 -13.88
CA VAL A 247 6.20 -16.49 -12.93
C VAL A 247 6.62 -15.05 -13.13
N ALA A 248 6.66 -14.29 -12.05
CA ALA A 248 7.17 -12.93 -12.05
C ALA A 248 8.38 -12.81 -11.12
N ILE A 249 9.40 -12.07 -11.55
CA ILE A 249 10.51 -11.62 -10.72
C ILE A 249 10.51 -10.09 -10.70
N ARG A 250 10.84 -9.53 -9.55
CA ARG A 250 10.75 -8.09 -9.32
C ARG A 250 11.98 -7.58 -8.61
N GLY A 251 12.33 -6.35 -8.91
CA GLY A 251 13.35 -5.62 -8.20
C GLY A 251 13.04 -4.14 -8.22
N GLY A 252 13.50 -3.42 -7.22
CA GLY A 252 13.27 -2.00 -7.16
C GLY A 252 14.06 -1.32 -6.06
N TYR A 253 13.92 -0.01 -6.02
CA TYR A 253 14.55 0.82 -5.00
C TYR A 253 13.60 1.93 -4.57
N HIS A 254 13.52 2.15 -3.27
CA HIS A 254 12.82 3.26 -2.64
C HIS A 254 13.82 4.23 -2.04
N TYR A 255 13.68 5.49 -2.39
CA TYR A 255 14.43 6.61 -1.86
C TYR A 255 13.50 7.52 -1.07
N GLY A 256 13.87 7.86 0.15
CA GLY A 256 13.24 8.89 0.96
C GLY A 256 14.26 9.83 1.56
N GLU A 257 13.82 11.00 1.96
CA GLU A 257 14.65 12.04 2.55
C GLU A 257 15.21 11.59 3.91
N GLN A 258 16.41 12.04 4.25
CA GLN A 258 17.37 11.39 5.14
C GLN A 258 17.03 11.37 6.66
N ASP A 259 16.01 12.09 7.10
CA ASP A 259 15.67 12.20 8.53
C ASP A 259 15.03 10.94 9.12
N ASN A 260 14.69 9.94 8.29
CA ASN A 260 14.12 8.67 8.71
C ASN A 260 14.89 7.49 8.11
N LYS A 261 15.62 6.76 8.95
CA LYS A 261 16.34 5.52 8.59
C LYS A 261 15.45 4.41 7.99
N LEU A 262 14.14 4.64 7.89
CA LEU A 262 13.13 3.74 7.33
C LEU A 262 12.88 3.97 5.83
N GLN A 263 13.52 4.95 5.20
CA GLN A 263 13.09 5.44 3.88
C GLN A 263 14.01 5.12 2.72
N ARG A 264 15.08 4.33 2.94
CA ARG A 264 15.97 3.92 1.85
C ARG A 264 16.21 2.43 1.88
N TYR A 265 15.74 1.77 0.85
CA TYR A 265 15.89 0.32 0.74
C TYR A 265 15.74 -0.16 -0.71
N GLY A 266 16.51 -1.19 -1.03
CA GLY A 266 16.25 -2.01 -2.20
C GLY A 266 15.16 -3.03 -1.92
N THR A 267 14.56 -3.58 -2.96
CA THR A 267 13.57 -4.65 -2.84
C THR A 267 13.82 -5.74 -3.85
N LEU A 268 13.51 -6.97 -3.45
CA LEU A 268 13.38 -8.11 -4.33
C LEU A 268 12.03 -8.74 -4.13
N GLY A 269 11.44 -9.24 -5.21
CA GLY A 269 10.15 -9.90 -5.14
C GLY A 269 10.02 -11.00 -6.16
N CYS A 270 9.11 -11.92 -5.89
CA CYS A 270 8.68 -12.91 -6.87
C CYS A 270 7.17 -13.12 -6.77
N GLY A 271 6.59 -13.65 -7.84
CA GLY A 271 5.18 -14.00 -7.90
C GLY A 271 4.97 -15.24 -8.74
N VAL A 272 3.97 -16.01 -8.38
CA VAL A 272 3.51 -17.17 -9.16
C VAL A 272 2.00 -17.06 -9.33
N GLY A 273 1.54 -17.14 -10.58
CA GLY A 273 0.13 -17.17 -10.93
C GLY A 273 -0.25 -18.50 -11.57
N CYS A 274 -1.34 -19.11 -11.13
CA CYS A 274 -1.88 -20.30 -11.75
C CYS A 274 -3.40 -20.17 -11.84
N HIS A 275 -3.93 -20.22 -13.07
CA HIS A 275 -5.35 -20.01 -13.34
C HIS A 275 -5.89 -18.70 -12.71
N HIS A 276 -6.57 -18.81 -11.58
CA HIS A 276 -7.20 -17.69 -10.87
C HIS A 276 -6.50 -17.30 -9.59
N ILE A 277 -5.41 -17.97 -9.22
CA ILE A 277 -4.71 -17.74 -7.95
C ILE A 277 -3.34 -17.15 -8.25
N LYS A 278 -2.96 -16.10 -7.50
CA LYS A 278 -1.63 -15.48 -7.54
C LYS A 278 -1.07 -15.44 -6.13
N ALA A 279 0.17 -15.85 -5.98
CA ALA A 279 0.94 -15.70 -4.74
C ALA A 279 2.13 -14.78 -5.00
N ASP A 280 2.33 -13.81 -4.14
CA ASP A 280 3.39 -12.83 -4.23
C ASP A 280 4.23 -12.82 -2.96
N PHE A 281 5.52 -12.60 -3.12
CA PHE A 281 6.50 -12.43 -2.05
C PHE A 281 7.36 -11.19 -2.32
N ALA A 282 7.69 -10.44 -1.28
CA ALA A 282 8.64 -9.34 -1.33
C ALA A 282 9.55 -9.34 -0.10
N TYR A 283 10.80 -8.96 -0.30
CA TYR A 283 11.81 -8.80 0.75
C TYR A 283 12.47 -7.43 0.62
N LEU A 284 12.62 -6.73 1.74
CA LEU A 284 13.27 -5.44 1.84
C LEU A 284 14.75 -5.61 2.18
N ILE A 285 15.59 -4.91 1.44
CA ILE A 285 17.06 -4.85 1.63
C ILE A 285 17.38 -3.41 2.05
N PRO A 286 17.28 -3.08 3.34
CA PRO A 286 17.50 -1.73 3.81
C PRO A 286 19.00 -1.39 3.87
N GLU A 287 19.30 -0.08 3.95
CA GLU A 287 20.65 0.40 4.25
C GLU A 287 21.11 -0.06 5.65
N LYS A 288 22.43 0.09 5.92
CA LYS A 288 23.02 -0.27 7.24
C LYS A 288 22.29 0.47 8.37
N ASP A 289 22.05 -0.23 9.47
CA ASP A 289 21.42 0.27 10.70
C ASP A 289 19.95 0.71 10.58
N SER A 290 19.26 0.25 9.53
CA SER A 290 17.83 0.44 9.39
C SER A 290 17.04 -0.53 10.25
N LEU A 291 15.93 -0.07 10.80
CA LEU A 291 14.96 -0.89 11.54
C LEU A 291 14.16 -1.84 10.63
N LEU A 292 14.23 -1.67 9.30
CA LEU A 292 13.54 -2.51 8.30
C LEU A 292 14.27 -3.84 8.02
N LYS A 293 15.35 -4.16 8.72
CA LYS A 293 16.03 -5.46 8.59
C LYS A 293 15.04 -6.61 8.81
N ASN A 294 15.20 -7.68 8.03
CA ASN A 294 14.35 -8.88 8.09
C ASN A 294 12.85 -8.63 7.84
N THR A 295 12.50 -7.56 7.10
CA THR A 295 11.12 -7.29 6.68
C THR A 295 10.83 -7.99 5.35
N TRP A 296 9.77 -8.79 5.37
CA TRP A 296 9.25 -9.46 4.18
C TRP A 296 7.73 -9.40 4.16
N GLN A 297 7.14 -9.64 3.00
CA GLN A 297 5.70 -9.62 2.82
C GLN A 297 5.26 -10.78 1.93
N VAL A 298 4.08 -11.31 2.19
CA VAL A 298 3.42 -12.29 1.33
C VAL A 298 2.00 -11.86 1.03
N ALA A 299 1.52 -12.19 -0.16
CA ALA A 299 0.12 -12.02 -0.52
C ALA A 299 -0.38 -13.23 -1.30
N LEU A 300 -1.68 -13.48 -1.15
CA LEU A 300 -2.44 -14.41 -1.96
C LEU A 300 -3.62 -13.65 -2.54
N SER A 301 -3.81 -13.72 -3.86
CA SER A 301 -4.93 -13.08 -4.56
C SER A 301 -5.69 -14.11 -5.39
N ILE A 302 -6.99 -13.93 -5.45
CA ILE A 302 -7.90 -14.77 -6.23
C ILE A 302 -8.66 -13.89 -7.20
N ASP A 303 -8.51 -14.20 -8.47
CA ASP A 303 -9.29 -13.66 -9.56
C ASP A 303 -10.63 -14.42 -9.62
N LEU A 304 -11.72 -13.69 -9.46
CA LEU A 304 -13.06 -14.24 -9.52
C LEU A 304 -13.56 -14.37 -10.98
N GLY A 305 -12.77 -15.02 -11.83
CA GLY A 305 -12.98 -15.21 -13.27
C GLY A 305 -14.26 -15.93 -13.69
N LEU A 306 -15.13 -16.32 -12.75
CA LEU A 306 -16.49 -16.79 -12.98
C LEU A 306 -17.37 -15.76 -13.72
N PHE A 307 -16.89 -14.52 -13.82
CA PHE A 307 -17.60 -13.38 -14.40
C PHE A 307 -16.79 -12.76 -15.55
N LYS A 308 -16.29 -13.58 -16.51
CA LYS A 308 -15.65 -13.04 -17.71
C LYS A 308 -16.59 -12.01 -18.37
N ARG A 309 -16.04 -10.87 -18.71
CA ARG A 309 -16.70 -9.89 -19.60
C ARG A 309 -16.90 -10.44 -20.98
#